data_ed04f0dfb67bca40068cbf51595a4357
#
_entry.id   ed04f0dfb67bca40068cbf51595a4357
#
_cell.length_a   1.000
_cell.length_b   1.000
_cell.length_c   1.000
_cell.angle_alpha   90.00
_cell.angle_beta   90.00
_cell.angle_gamma   90.00
#
_symmetry.space_group_name_H-M   'P 1'
#
loop_
_entity.id
_entity.type
_entity.pdbx_description
1 polymer ?
#
loop_
_entity_poly.entity_id
_entity_poly.type
_entity_poly.pdbx_seq_one_letter_code
_entity_poly.pdbx_strand_id
1 'polypeptide(L)'
;GAASGWAAILPPRTPRPALQGDVVADWLVLGAGFAGLAAARRLAELRPHAHIVVVDAGTVGNNASGRNSGFAIDVPHNIGSSLEELRQAAHYQALLTAGMNDLEGLVAQHRIDCQWRRSGKYHCAVSPAAERTLQHHVDELRALGAPHELLDRNALAARLGTRYFAAGLYTPGTVLLNPAALCRGLADALPANVTLHEQTPVQRLDLSGGKVVAHTPQGRVRAPQLLLAANGFAQQLGLFGSAWGAETFPLVTFGSLTAPLTPEQRSRLGAPEGWGVTPASAVTGATLRYTDDHRILVRQGFEYAPHFRVSPAVRERVRREHAAVFAARFPQLGDVALEHFWEGSIAITRNGAPRWGRLAPQVHGVAGCNGAGVVKFTALGALAADLALGQDHPLLAHALAVGGPTRMPPQPFMGLGVRADLAREQWS
;
A
#
# COMPACT_ATOMS: atom_id res chain seq x y z
N GLY A 1 -1.05 6.84 -16.57
CA GLY A 1 0.41 6.76 -16.36
C GLY A 1 0.95 5.44 -16.87
N ALA A 2 2.26 5.34 -17.06
CA ALA A 2 2.90 4.08 -17.43
C ALA A 2 2.60 2.98 -16.39
N ALA A 3 2.59 1.71 -16.82
CA ALA A 3 2.44 0.57 -15.93
C ALA A 3 3.57 0.55 -14.87
N SER A 4 3.30 0.01 -13.68
CA SER A 4 4.36 -0.33 -12.73
C SER A 4 5.22 -1.46 -13.28
N GLY A 5 6.48 -1.59 -12.84
CA GLY A 5 7.30 -2.75 -13.17
C GLY A 5 6.59 -4.06 -12.83
N TRP A 6 5.87 -4.09 -11.71
CA TRP A 6 5.06 -5.25 -11.31
C TRP A 6 3.99 -5.64 -12.34
N ALA A 7 3.28 -4.66 -12.89
CA ALA A 7 2.25 -4.90 -13.90
C ALA A 7 2.87 -5.21 -15.28
N ALA A 8 4.04 -4.63 -15.59
CA ALA A 8 4.72 -4.79 -16.87
C ALA A 8 5.29 -6.21 -17.07
N ILE A 9 5.70 -6.87 -15.98
CA ILE A 9 6.24 -8.24 -16.02
C ILE A 9 5.15 -9.33 -16.00
N LEU A 10 3.87 -8.94 -15.83
CA LEU A 10 2.75 -9.88 -15.86
C LEU A 10 2.21 -10.08 -17.28
N PRO A 11 1.56 -11.21 -17.55
CA PRO A 11 0.84 -11.39 -18.79
C PRO A 11 -0.17 -10.27 -19.06
N PRO A 12 -0.40 -9.90 -20.33
CA PRO A 12 -1.44 -8.96 -20.69
C PRO A 12 -2.81 -9.39 -20.12
N ARG A 13 -3.59 -8.42 -19.61
CA ARG A 13 -4.94 -8.63 -19.10
C ARG A 13 -5.89 -7.67 -19.78
N THR A 14 -7.03 -8.18 -20.24
CA THR A 14 -8.13 -7.34 -20.69
C THR A 14 -8.84 -6.75 -19.45
N PRO A 15 -8.92 -5.42 -19.31
CA PRO A 15 -9.69 -4.80 -18.23
C PRO A 15 -11.17 -5.20 -18.29
N ARG A 16 -11.85 -5.20 -17.16
CA ARG A 16 -13.31 -5.32 -17.13
C ARG A 16 -13.93 -4.12 -17.86
N PRO A 17 -15.09 -4.29 -18.52
CA PRO A 17 -15.71 -3.21 -19.29
C PRO A 17 -15.93 -1.96 -18.45
N ALA A 18 -15.63 -0.79 -19.03
CA ALA A 18 -16.00 0.49 -18.43
C ALA A 18 -17.53 0.60 -18.34
N LEU A 19 -18.00 1.35 -17.33
CA LEU A 19 -19.42 1.61 -17.15
C LEU A 19 -20.02 2.30 -18.40
N GLN A 20 -21.13 1.75 -18.89
CA GLN A 20 -21.93 2.30 -19.96
C GLN A 20 -23.35 2.53 -19.48
N GLY A 21 -23.91 3.75 -19.65
CA GLY A 21 -25.27 4.09 -19.24
C GLY A 21 -25.45 4.18 -17.72
N ASP A 22 -26.71 4.21 -17.31
CA ASP A 22 -27.11 4.35 -15.93
C ASP A 22 -27.32 2.96 -15.29
N VAL A 23 -26.70 2.73 -14.14
CA VAL A 23 -26.82 1.50 -13.37
C VAL A 23 -27.36 1.81 -11.99
N VAL A 24 -28.29 0.96 -11.52
CA VAL A 24 -28.79 0.96 -10.14
C VAL A 24 -28.18 -0.23 -9.42
N ALA A 25 -27.63 0.01 -8.24
CA ALA A 25 -27.02 -0.99 -7.38
C ALA A 25 -27.56 -0.85 -5.95
N ASP A 26 -27.44 -1.89 -5.15
CA ASP A 26 -27.69 -1.84 -3.71
C ASP A 26 -26.50 -1.21 -2.98
N TRP A 27 -25.29 -1.41 -3.48
CA TRP A 27 -24.05 -0.87 -2.95
C TRP A 27 -23.14 -0.39 -4.07
N LEU A 28 -22.58 0.80 -3.88
CA LEU A 28 -21.47 1.29 -4.67
C LEU A 28 -20.17 1.19 -3.86
N VAL A 29 -19.14 0.60 -4.46
CA VAL A 29 -17.77 0.63 -3.94
C VAL A 29 -16.91 1.45 -4.89
N LEU A 30 -16.27 2.51 -4.40
CA LEU A 30 -15.40 3.37 -5.20
C LEU A 30 -13.94 3.06 -4.92
N GLY A 31 -13.27 2.47 -5.90
CA GLY A 31 -11.88 2.01 -5.84
C GLY A 31 -11.74 0.49 -5.75
N ALA A 32 -10.99 -0.11 -6.69
CA ALA A 32 -10.69 -1.53 -6.75
C ALA A 32 -9.24 -1.84 -6.29
N GLY A 33 -8.80 -1.16 -5.22
CA GLY A 33 -7.60 -1.52 -4.47
C GLY A 33 -7.90 -2.55 -3.37
N PHE A 34 -6.92 -2.85 -2.52
CA PHE A 34 -7.08 -3.85 -1.45
C PHE A 34 -8.31 -3.61 -0.58
N ALA A 35 -8.54 -2.37 -0.14
CA ALA A 35 -9.69 -2.03 0.68
C ALA A 35 -11.03 -2.23 -0.04
N GLY A 36 -11.13 -1.75 -1.28
CA GLY A 36 -12.39 -1.83 -2.04
C GLY A 36 -12.73 -3.25 -2.45
N LEU A 37 -11.73 -4.04 -2.87
CA LEU A 37 -11.93 -5.46 -3.20
C LEU A 37 -12.35 -6.27 -1.98
N ALA A 38 -11.72 -6.04 -0.82
CA ALA A 38 -12.10 -6.70 0.43
C ALA A 38 -13.52 -6.29 0.88
N ALA A 39 -13.85 -5.00 0.79
CA ALA A 39 -15.17 -4.49 1.11
C ALA A 39 -16.25 -5.07 0.20
N ALA A 40 -16.02 -5.08 -1.12
CA ALA A 40 -16.98 -5.62 -2.09
C ALA A 40 -17.23 -7.12 -1.88
N ARG A 41 -16.17 -7.89 -1.63
CA ARG A 41 -16.27 -9.31 -1.29
C ARG A 41 -17.09 -9.50 -0.01
N ARG A 42 -16.75 -8.79 1.05
CA ARG A 42 -17.44 -8.92 2.34
C ARG A 42 -18.91 -8.53 2.26
N LEU A 43 -19.27 -7.46 1.52
CA LEU A 43 -20.64 -7.10 1.22
C LEU A 43 -21.38 -8.23 0.50
N ALA A 44 -20.73 -8.83 -0.50
CA ALA A 44 -21.32 -9.92 -1.29
C ALA A 44 -21.60 -11.17 -0.45
N GLU A 45 -20.70 -11.52 0.46
CA GLU A 45 -20.85 -12.63 1.41
C GLU A 45 -22.02 -12.38 2.39
N LEU A 46 -22.12 -11.16 2.94
CA LEU A 46 -23.14 -10.79 3.91
C LEU A 46 -24.49 -10.51 3.27
N ARG A 47 -24.54 -10.20 2.00
CA ARG A 47 -25.75 -9.87 1.21
C ARG A 47 -25.70 -10.56 -0.16
N PRO A 48 -25.88 -11.89 -0.21
CA PRO A 48 -25.70 -12.67 -1.44
C PRO A 48 -26.68 -12.33 -2.57
N HIS A 49 -27.79 -11.65 -2.24
CA HIS A 49 -28.79 -11.20 -3.22
C HIS A 49 -28.63 -9.72 -3.61
N ALA A 50 -27.72 -8.98 -2.98
CA ALA A 50 -27.50 -7.58 -3.30
C ALA A 50 -26.64 -7.45 -4.57
N HIS A 51 -26.99 -6.48 -5.42
CA HIS A 51 -26.14 -6.07 -6.55
C HIS A 51 -25.10 -5.05 -6.07
N ILE A 52 -23.84 -5.43 -6.11
CA ILE A 52 -22.72 -4.59 -5.69
C ILE A 52 -21.97 -4.14 -6.94
N VAL A 53 -21.83 -2.83 -7.11
CA VAL A 53 -21.07 -2.25 -8.22
C VAL A 53 -19.77 -1.66 -7.68
N VAL A 54 -18.66 -2.11 -8.23
CA VAL A 54 -17.32 -1.54 -7.96
C VAL A 54 -16.91 -0.73 -9.18
N VAL A 55 -16.43 0.50 -8.96
CA VAL A 55 -15.86 1.34 -10.03
C VAL A 55 -14.44 1.74 -9.69
N ASP A 56 -13.54 1.68 -10.67
CA ASP A 56 -12.16 2.16 -10.55
C ASP A 56 -11.79 3.06 -11.73
N ALA A 57 -11.08 4.15 -11.45
CA ALA A 57 -10.66 5.11 -12.46
C ALA A 57 -9.62 4.55 -13.44
N GLY A 58 -8.87 3.54 -13.02
CA GLY A 58 -7.84 2.89 -13.82
C GLY A 58 -8.12 1.41 -14.03
N THR A 59 -7.07 0.66 -14.33
CA THR A 59 -7.10 -0.80 -14.38
C THR A 59 -6.62 -1.39 -13.07
N VAL A 60 -7.24 -2.47 -12.65
CA VAL A 60 -6.88 -3.18 -11.41
C VAL A 60 -5.41 -3.62 -11.44
N GLY A 61 -4.72 -3.38 -10.32
CA GLY A 61 -3.29 -3.67 -10.20
C GLY A 61 -2.38 -2.60 -10.81
N ASN A 62 -2.92 -1.53 -11.39
CA ASN A 62 -2.11 -0.43 -11.97
C ASN A 62 -2.22 0.90 -11.20
N ASN A 63 -2.96 0.95 -10.11
CA ASN A 63 -3.03 2.07 -9.16
C ASN A 63 -2.18 1.80 -7.92
N ALA A 64 -2.31 2.61 -6.86
CA ALA A 64 -1.46 2.56 -5.66
C ALA A 64 -1.29 1.15 -5.08
N SER A 65 -2.35 0.32 -5.08
CA SER A 65 -2.32 -1.05 -4.57
C SER A 65 -1.37 -1.97 -5.35
N GLY A 66 -1.22 -1.80 -6.66
CA GLY A 66 -0.30 -2.58 -7.51
C GLY A 66 1.04 -1.90 -7.77
N ARG A 67 1.35 -0.80 -7.07
CA ARG A 67 2.58 0.00 -7.27
C ARG A 67 3.50 0.03 -6.06
N ASN A 68 3.10 -0.58 -4.94
CA ASN A 68 3.89 -0.65 -3.72
C ASN A 68 5.06 -1.63 -3.86
N SER A 69 5.89 -1.74 -2.82
CA SER A 69 7.09 -2.60 -2.87
C SER A 69 6.81 -4.10 -2.70
N GLY A 70 5.54 -4.51 -2.56
CA GLY A 70 5.14 -5.92 -2.49
C GLY A 70 5.43 -6.59 -1.15
N PHE A 71 5.23 -5.88 -0.05
CA PHE A 71 5.31 -6.41 1.32
C PHE A 71 3.90 -6.49 1.90
N ALA A 72 3.45 -7.67 2.25
CA ALA A 72 2.35 -7.89 3.17
C ALA A 72 2.93 -7.99 4.58
N ILE A 73 2.79 -6.92 5.36
CA ILE A 73 3.46 -6.75 6.65
C ILE A 73 2.54 -7.24 7.76
N ASP A 74 3.08 -8.08 8.63
CA ASP A 74 2.38 -8.77 9.72
C ASP A 74 2.52 -8.12 11.09
N VAL A 75 3.43 -7.15 11.23
CA VAL A 75 3.68 -6.39 12.47
C VAL A 75 3.41 -4.91 12.25
N PRO A 76 3.05 -4.14 13.29
CA PRO A 76 2.88 -2.69 13.16
C PRO A 76 4.11 -2.04 12.52
N HIS A 77 3.91 -1.37 11.40
CA HIS A 77 4.96 -0.67 10.66
C HIS A 77 4.34 0.42 9.80
N ASN A 78 4.72 1.66 10.05
CA ASN A 78 4.32 2.80 9.23
C ASN A 78 5.50 3.70 8.92
N ILE A 79 5.42 4.41 7.81
CA ILE A 79 6.33 5.51 7.50
C ILE A 79 5.98 6.65 8.48
N GLY A 80 6.94 7.02 9.32
CA GLY A 80 6.75 8.05 10.33
C GLY A 80 5.88 7.60 11.51
N SER A 81 5.99 6.32 11.92
CA SER A 81 5.30 5.78 13.10
C SER A 81 5.42 6.72 14.29
N SER A 82 4.27 7.14 14.82
CA SER A 82 4.21 8.01 15.99
C SER A 82 4.13 7.18 17.26
N LEU A 83 4.46 7.80 18.40
CA LEU A 83 4.25 7.18 19.71
C LEU A 83 2.80 6.74 19.92
N GLU A 84 1.84 7.41 19.30
CA GLU A 84 0.42 7.06 19.36
C GLU A 84 0.13 5.72 18.67
N GLU A 85 0.77 5.46 17.53
CA GLU A 85 0.62 4.16 16.85
C GLU A 85 1.18 3.01 17.69
N LEU A 86 2.28 3.25 18.42
CA LEU A 86 2.85 2.27 19.33
C LEU A 86 1.91 1.94 20.50
N ARG A 87 1.19 2.93 21.03
CA ARG A 87 0.16 2.69 22.05
C ARG A 87 -0.99 1.84 21.52
N GLN A 88 -1.25 1.90 20.22
CA GLN A 88 -2.28 1.13 19.55
C GLN A 88 -1.76 -0.20 18.94
N ALA A 89 -0.51 -0.55 19.20
CA ALA A 89 0.17 -1.67 18.54
C ALA A 89 -0.58 -3.01 18.67
N ALA A 90 -1.19 -3.31 19.81
CA ALA A 90 -1.96 -4.53 20.00
C ALA A 90 -3.23 -4.58 19.12
N HIS A 91 -3.90 -3.44 18.94
CA HIS A 91 -5.06 -3.33 18.08
C HIS A 91 -4.66 -3.47 16.62
N TYR A 92 -3.58 -2.81 16.20
CA TYR A 92 -3.02 -2.98 14.85
C TYR A 92 -2.60 -4.44 14.60
N GLN A 93 -1.96 -5.09 15.59
CA GLN A 93 -1.54 -6.49 15.45
C GLN A 93 -2.73 -7.42 15.20
N ALA A 94 -3.84 -7.24 15.90
CA ALA A 94 -5.06 -8.02 15.68
C ALA A 94 -5.61 -7.84 14.25
N LEU A 95 -5.65 -6.59 13.75
CA LEU A 95 -6.09 -6.27 12.39
C LEU A 95 -5.14 -6.84 11.33
N LEU A 96 -3.83 -6.76 11.55
CA LEU A 96 -2.83 -7.30 10.63
C LEU A 96 -2.86 -8.83 10.58
N THR A 97 -3.04 -9.48 11.73
CA THR A 97 -3.18 -10.94 11.78
C THR A 97 -4.40 -11.40 10.99
N ALA A 98 -5.54 -10.75 11.18
CA ALA A 98 -6.77 -11.08 10.45
C ALA A 98 -6.62 -10.84 8.94
N GLY A 99 -6.16 -9.66 8.55
CA GLY A 99 -5.99 -9.34 7.12
C GLY A 99 -4.96 -10.22 6.42
N MET A 100 -3.92 -10.68 7.13
CA MET A 100 -2.95 -11.64 6.59
C MET A 100 -3.59 -13.00 6.36
N ASN A 101 -4.36 -13.50 7.34
CA ASN A 101 -5.07 -14.78 7.23
C ASN A 101 -6.10 -14.75 6.10
N ASP A 102 -6.83 -13.65 5.95
CA ASP A 102 -7.80 -13.47 4.87
C ASP A 102 -7.12 -13.50 3.50
N LEU A 103 -6.03 -12.76 3.33
CA LEU A 103 -5.27 -12.76 2.08
C LEU A 103 -4.69 -14.13 1.76
N GLU A 104 -4.06 -14.80 2.74
CA GLU A 104 -3.49 -16.12 2.55
C GLU A 104 -4.56 -17.16 2.18
N GLY A 105 -5.72 -17.09 2.86
CA GLY A 105 -6.88 -17.92 2.53
C GLY A 105 -7.39 -17.69 1.11
N LEU A 106 -7.54 -16.44 0.68
CA LEU A 106 -7.98 -16.09 -0.67
C LEU A 106 -6.97 -16.50 -1.74
N VAL A 107 -5.68 -16.28 -1.48
CA VAL A 107 -4.60 -16.70 -2.40
C VAL A 107 -4.62 -18.21 -2.60
N ALA A 108 -4.75 -18.98 -1.53
CA ALA A 108 -4.82 -20.44 -1.59
C ALA A 108 -6.11 -20.93 -2.28
N GLN A 109 -7.27 -20.42 -1.85
CA GLN A 109 -8.59 -20.82 -2.35
C GLN A 109 -8.74 -20.58 -3.85
N HIS A 110 -8.29 -19.40 -4.32
CA HIS A 110 -8.44 -18.99 -5.72
C HIS A 110 -7.18 -19.24 -6.56
N ARG A 111 -6.14 -19.86 -5.97
CA ARG A 111 -4.85 -20.15 -6.64
C ARG A 111 -4.26 -18.93 -7.31
N ILE A 112 -4.25 -17.80 -6.59
CA ILE A 112 -3.75 -16.54 -7.12
C ILE A 112 -2.23 -16.63 -7.26
N ASP A 113 -1.73 -16.62 -8.48
CA ASP A 113 -0.30 -16.59 -8.77
C ASP A 113 0.24 -15.16 -8.62
N CYS A 114 0.64 -14.83 -7.39
CA CYS A 114 1.19 -13.52 -7.04
C CYS A 114 2.57 -13.61 -6.36
N GLN A 115 3.30 -14.70 -6.54
CA GLN A 115 4.59 -14.94 -5.86
C GLN A 115 4.46 -14.85 -4.32
N TRP A 116 3.38 -15.41 -3.75
CA TRP A 116 3.14 -15.39 -2.31
C TRP A 116 4.20 -16.17 -1.55
N ARG A 117 5.13 -15.46 -0.91
CA ARG A 117 6.26 -16.08 -0.22
C ARG A 117 6.42 -15.52 1.20
N ARG A 118 6.25 -16.35 2.21
CA ARG A 118 6.50 -16.00 3.60
C ARG A 118 8.00 -16.04 3.90
N SER A 119 8.70 -14.98 3.50
CA SER A 119 10.16 -14.85 3.63
C SER A 119 10.59 -14.02 4.83
N GLY A 120 9.66 -13.37 5.51
CA GLY A 120 10.00 -12.32 6.45
C GLY A 120 10.54 -11.06 5.75
N LYS A 121 11.04 -10.13 6.56
CA LYS A 121 11.72 -8.93 6.09
C LYS A 121 12.93 -8.59 6.95
N TYR A 122 13.86 -7.88 6.35
CA TYR A 122 15.02 -7.30 7.03
C TYR A 122 14.79 -5.79 7.19
N HIS A 123 14.99 -5.28 8.40
CA HIS A 123 14.99 -3.85 8.70
C HIS A 123 16.45 -3.46 8.93
N CYS A 124 17.07 -2.72 7.99
CA CYS A 124 18.52 -2.56 7.96
C CYS A 124 18.97 -1.13 8.24
N ALA A 125 20.07 -1.02 9.00
CA ALA A 125 20.76 0.22 9.35
C ALA A 125 22.11 0.32 8.64
N VAL A 126 22.50 1.57 8.34
CA VAL A 126 23.78 1.91 7.68
C VAL A 126 24.62 2.86 8.51
N SER A 127 24.09 3.42 9.58
CA SER A 127 24.75 4.40 10.44
C SER A 127 24.41 4.16 11.91
N PRO A 128 25.21 4.68 12.86
CA PRO A 128 24.92 4.58 14.29
C PRO A 128 23.56 5.18 14.68
N ALA A 129 23.09 6.22 13.99
CA ALA A 129 21.77 6.79 14.22
C ALA A 129 20.67 5.81 13.81
N ALA A 130 20.80 5.17 12.64
CA ALA A 130 19.89 4.15 12.16
C ALA A 130 19.90 2.90 13.04
N GLU A 131 21.04 2.52 13.62
CA GLU A 131 21.14 1.41 14.59
C GLU A 131 20.36 1.69 15.87
N ARG A 132 20.35 2.93 16.37
CA ARG A 132 19.51 3.33 17.52
C ARG A 132 18.02 3.20 17.19
N THR A 133 17.62 3.55 15.98
CA THR A 133 16.23 3.35 15.52
C THR A 133 15.88 1.86 15.46
N LEU A 134 16.80 1.01 15.00
CA LEU A 134 16.61 -0.45 15.04
C LEU A 134 16.44 -0.96 16.47
N GLN A 135 17.25 -0.50 17.42
CA GLN A 135 17.15 -0.92 18.82
C GLN A 135 15.79 -0.57 19.42
N HIS A 136 15.29 0.63 19.13
CA HIS A 136 13.94 1.01 19.56
C HIS A 136 12.87 0.07 19.00
N HIS A 137 12.97 -0.30 17.74
CA HIS A 137 12.04 -1.24 17.10
C HIS A 137 12.15 -2.67 17.70
N VAL A 138 13.34 -3.10 18.12
CA VAL A 138 13.53 -4.36 18.88
C VAL A 138 12.74 -4.33 20.18
N ASP A 139 12.77 -3.23 20.91
CA ASP A 139 12.07 -3.10 22.20
C ASP A 139 10.55 -3.16 22.01
N GLU A 140 10.03 -2.59 20.90
CA GLU A 140 8.62 -2.70 20.51
C GLU A 140 8.23 -4.15 20.20
N LEU A 141 9.03 -4.86 19.38
CA LEU A 141 8.77 -6.25 19.02
C LEU A 141 8.81 -7.16 20.24
N ARG A 142 9.72 -6.90 21.19
CA ARG A 142 9.78 -7.61 22.47
C ARG A 142 8.51 -7.38 23.30
N ALA A 143 8.04 -6.15 23.37
CA ALA A 143 6.80 -5.81 24.08
C ALA A 143 5.57 -6.50 23.47
N LEU A 144 5.56 -6.73 22.16
CA LEU A 144 4.52 -7.44 21.43
C LEU A 144 4.69 -8.97 21.46
N GLY A 145 5.80 -9.50 21.99
CA GLY A 145 6.14 -10.92 21.91
C GLY A 145 6.38 -11.41 20.46
N ALA A 146 6.70 -10.49 19.53
CA ALA A 146 6.88 -10.82 18.14
C ALA A 146 8.27 -11.43 17.88
N PRO A 147 8.37 -12.54 17.11
CA PRO A 147 9.64 -13.18 16.82
C PRO A 147 10.54 -12.28 15.97
N HIS A 148 11.80 -12.17 16.37
CA HIS A 148 12.79 -11.34 15.66
C HIS A 148 14.21 -11.86 15.89
N GLU A 149 15.13 -11.49 15.00
CA GLU A 149 16.56 -11.85 15.04
C GLU A 149 17.40 -10.61 14.70
N LEU A 150 18.37 -10.28 15.55
CA LEU A 150 19.38 -9.26 15.26
C LEU A 150 20.54 -9.87 14.47
N LEU A 151 20.97 -9.16 13.43
CA LEU A 151 21.96 -9.60 12.48
C LEU A 151 23.09 -8.57 12.35
N ASP A 152 24.30 -9.06 12.37
CA ASP A 152 25.48 -8.27 12.05
C ASP A 152 25.73 -8.15 10.53
N ARG A 153 26.74 -7.38 10.15
CA ARG A 153 27.13 -7.16 8.76
C ARG A 153 27.43 -8.47 8.01
N ASN A 154 28.05 -9.43 8.66
CA ASN A 154 28.46 -10.68 8.00
C ASN A 154 27.27 -11.58 7.73
N ALA A 155 26.37 -11.70 8.70
CA ALA A 155 25.11 -12.42 8.54
C ALA A 155 24.22 -11.79 7.46
N LEU A 156 24.13 -10.46 7.42
CA LEU A 156 23.42 -9.73 6.37
C LEU A 156 24.05 -9.94 5.00
N ALA A 157 25.39 -9.89 4.89
CA ALA A 157 26.08 -10.12 3.64
C ALA A 157 25.80 -11.51 3.06
N ALA A 158 25.81 -12.53 3.90
CA ALA A 158 25.48 -13.90 3.49
C ALA A 158 24.02 -14.07 3.02
N ARG A 159 23.06 -13.35 3.65
CA ARG A 159 21.64 -13.46 3.34
C ARG A 159 21.18 -12.56 2.18
N LEU A 160 21.82 -11.40 1.99
CA LEU A 160 21.39 -10.36 1.05
C LEU A 160 22.33 -10.14 -0.14
N GLY A 161 23.54 -10.72 -0.11
CA GLY A 161 24.54 -10.54 -1.15
C GLY A 161 25.17 -9.15 -1.18
N THR A 162 25.13 -8.41 -0.07
CA THR A 162 25.71 -7.06 0.03
C THR A 162 26.28 -6.79 1.41
N ARG A 163 27.43 -6.11 1.46
CA ARG A 163 28.08 -5.65 2.71
C ARG A 163 27.72 -4.20 3.06
N TYR A 164 26.75 -3.62 2.39
CA TYR A 164 26.36 -2.23 2.55
C TYR A 164 25.81 -1.91 3.95
N PHE A 165 25.07 -2.84 4.54
CA PHE A 165 24.42 -2.65 5.83
C PHE A 165 25.36 -2.97 6.99
N ALA A 166 25.27 -2.17 8.07
CA ALA A 166 26.05 -2.36 9.30
C ALA A 166 25.36 -3.35 10.25
N ALA A 167 24.06 -3.23 10.41
CA ALA A 167 23.22 -4.07 11.27
C ALA A 167 21.83 -4.26 10.67
N GLY A 168 21.12 -5.27 11.10
CA GLY A 168 19.74 -5.53 10.68
C GLY A 168 18.93 -6.29 11.72
N LEU A 169 17.62 -6.15 11.59
CA LEU A 169 16.60 -6.83 12.35
C LEU A 169 15.75 -7.63 11.38
N TYR A 170 15.69 -8.93 11.55
CA TYR A 170 14.85 -9.82 10.75
C TYR A 170 13.57 -10.16 11.52
N THR A 171 12.42 -10.10 10.83
CA THR A 171 11.09 -10.53 11.31
C THR A 171 10.50 -11.53 10.33
N PRO A 172 10.07 -12.75 10.77
CA PRO A 172 9.77 -13.86 9.86
C PRO A 172 8.36 -13.84 9.25
N GLY A 173 7.42 -13.06 9.79
CA GLY A 173 6.00 -13.18 9.44
C GLY A 173 5.59 -12.46 8.15
N THR A 174 6.40 -11.51 7.67
CA THR A 174 6.10 -10.74 6.46
C THR A 174 6.09 -11.63 5.21
N VAL A 175 5.09 -11.45 4.37
CA VAL A 175 5.00 -12.08 3.05
C VAL A 175 5.47 -11.12 1.98
N LEU A 176 6.27 -11.62 1.05
CA LEU A 176 6.69 -10.93 -0.17
C LEU A 176 5.84 -11.42 -1.35
N LEU A 177 5.42 -10.50 -2.22
CA LEU A 177 4.51 -10.82 -3.32
C LEU A 177 4.62 -9.82 -4.48
N ASN A 178 4.05 -10.16 -5.64
CA ASN A 178 3.77 -9.19 -6.71
C ASN A 178 2.41 -8.52 -6.43
N PRO A 179 2.38 -7.23 -6.05
CA PRO A 179 1.15 -6.58 -5.62
C PRO A 179 0.15 -6.34 -6.76
N ALA A 180 0.61 -6.21 -8.00
CA ALA A 180 -0.27 -6.08 -9.16
C ALA A 180 -0.96 -7.42 -9.46
N ALA A 181 -0.23 -8.54 -9.36
CA ALA A 181 -0.79 -9.88 -9.52
C ALA A 181 -1.82 -10.18 -8.43
N LEU A 182 -1.51 -9.86 -7.17
CA LEU A 182 -2.46 -10.04 -6.07
C LEU A 182 -3.76 -9.24 -6.31
N CYS A 183 -3.66 -7.94 -6.67
CA CYS A 183 -4.85 -7.14 -6.97
C CYS A 183 -5.69 -7.75 -8.09
N ARG A 184 -5.04 -8.18 -9.20
CA ARG A 184 -5.73 -8.81 -10.34
C ARG A 184 -6.44 -10.10 -9.92
N GLY A 185 -5.74 -10.98 -9.20
CA GLY A 185 -6.32 -12.23 -8.71
C GLY A 185 -7.50 -12.03 -7.76
N LEU A 186 -7.41 -11.06 -6.84
CA LEU A 186 -8.52 -10.71 -5.94
C LEU A 186 -9.73 -10.16 -6.69
N ALA A 187 -9.52 -9.38 -7.75
CA ALA A 187 -10.60 -8.86 -8.59
C ALA A 187 -11.24 -9.95 -9.45
N ASP A 188 -10.44 -10.88 -9.98
CA ASP A 188 -10.94 -12.00 -10.78
C ASP A 188 -11.70 -13.02 -9.92
N ALA A 189 -11.39 -13.08 -8.62
CA ALA A 189 -12.05 -13.92 -7.62
C ALA A 189 -13.25 -13.26 -6.92
N LEU A 190 -13.75 -12.12 -7.40
CA LEU A 190 -14.94 -11.48 -6.83
C LEU A 190 -16.19 -12.37 -6.99
N PRO A 191 -17.12 -12.39 -6.00
CA PRO A 191 -18.38 -13.11 -6.10
C PRO A 191 -19.25 -12.65 -7.28
N ALA A 192 -20.14 -13.53 -7.76
CA ALA A 192 -20.94 -13.30 -8.96
C ALA A 192 -21.93 -12.12 -8.87
N ASN A 193 -22.33 -11.73 -7.65
CA ASN A 193 -23.19 -10.56 -7.40
C ASN A 193 -22.42 -9.23 -7.32
N VAL A 194 -21.10 -9.24 -7.63
CA VAL A 194 -20.25 -8.04 -7.73
C VAL A 194 -19.93 -7.77 -9.19
N THR A 195 -20.33 -6.60 -9.68
CA THR A 195 -19.95 -6.10 -11.01
C THR A 195 -18.84 -5.06 -10.87
N LEU A 196 -17.69 -5.33 -11.52
CA LEU A 196 -16.54 -4.42 -11.53
C LEU A 196 -16.45 -3.70 -12.87
N HIS A 197 -16.37 -2.37 -12.82
CA HIS A 197 -16.08 -1.51 -13.96
C HIS A 197 -14.72 -0.83 -13.77
N GLU A 198 -13.78 -1.15 -14.63
CA GLU A 198 -12.46 -0.52 -14.71
C GLU A 198 -12.52 0.69 -15.67
N GLN A 199 -11.48 1.53 -15.66
CA GLN A 199 -11.40 2.73 -16.51
C GLN A 199 -12.67 3.60 -16.40
N THR A 200 -13.25 3.64 -15.22
CA THR A 200 -14.51 4.33 -14.91
C THR A 200 -14.27 5.41 -13.85
N PRO A 201 -13.62 6.53 -14.20
CA PRO A 201 -13.35 7.61 -13.25
C PRO A 201 -14.65 8.28 -12.81
N VAL A 202 -14.89 8.32 -11.50
CA VAL A 202 -15.96 9.13 -10.93
C VAL A 202 -15.52 10.58 -10.92
N GLN A 203 -16.24 11.43 -11.65
CA GLN A 203 -15.96 12.85 -11.79
C GLN A 203 -16.65 13.70 -10.73
N ARG A 204 -17.83 13.25 -10.29
CA ARG A 204 -18.63 13.91 -9.26
C ARG A 204 -19.46 12.88 -8.48
N LEU A 205 -19.53 13.08 -7.17
CA LEU A 205 -20.46 12.37 -6.30
C LEU A 205 -21.53 13.34 -5.79
N ASP A 206 -22.78 12.92 -5.91
CA ASP A 206 -23.91 13.60 -5.32
C ASP A 206 -24.47 12.74 -4.18
N LEU A 207 -24.56 13.33 -2.99
CA LEU A 207 -25.04 12.68 -1.78
C LEU A 207 -26.40 13.24 -1.32
N SER A 208 -27.08 14.01 -2.16
CA SER A 208 -28.37 14.61 -1.82
C SER A 208 -29.50 13.57 -1.80
N GLY A 209 -30.56 13.89 -1.04
CA GLY A 209 -31.77 13.05 -1.01
C GLY A 209 -31.59 11.65 -0.41
N GLY A 210 -30.55 11.45 0.44
CA GLY A 210 -30.31 10.17 1.11
C GLY A 210 -29.81 9.05 0.19
N LYS A 211 -29.38 9.38 -1.02
CA LYS A 211 -28.83 8.44 -2.03
C LYS A 211 -27.47 8.92 -2.50
N VAL A 212 -26.71 7.99 -3.07
CA VAL A 212 -25.44 8.26 -3.72
C VAL A 212 -25.63 8.19 -5.22
N VAL A 213 -25.19 9.22 -5.95
CA VAL A 213 -25.10 9.21 -7.42
C VAL A 213 -23.66 9.49 -7.82
N ALA A 214 -22.98 8.51 -8.39
CA ALA A 214 -21.64 8.64 -8.93
C ALA A 214 -21.72 8.92 -10.43
N HIS A 215 -21.25 10.09 -10.85
CA HIS A 215 -21.21 10.50 -12.26
C HIS A 215 -19.88 10.13 -12.88
N THR A 216 -19.93 9.42 -13.99
CA THR A 216 -18.78 9.01 -14.80
C THR A 216 -18.90 9.59 -16.22
N PRO A 217 -17.86 9.51 -17.06
CA PRO A 217 -17.92 10.03 -18.43
C PRO A 217 -19.02 9.40 -19.30
N GLN A 218 -19.39 8.15 -19.03
CA GLN A 218 -20.26 7.36 -19.92
C GLN A 218 -21.53 6.86 -19.23
N GLY A 219 -21.85 7.35 -18.02
CA GLY A 219 -23.03 6.94 -17.29
C GLY A 219 -22.97 7.27 -15.80
N ARG A 220 -23.89 6.73 -15.04
CA ARG A 220 -24.01 6.97 -13.60
C ARG A 220 -24.31 5.68 -12.85
N VAL A 221 -23.76 5.58 -11.64
CA VAL A 221 -24.19 4.55 -10.67
C VAL A 221 -25.01 5.22 -9.59
N ARG A 222 -26.20 4.67 -9.32
CA ARG A 222 -27.07 5.08 -8.21
C ARG A 222 -27.14 3.96 -7.19
N ALA A 223 -26.89 4.31 -5.94
CA ALA A 223 -27.00 3.36 -4.82
C ALA A 223 -27.47 4.05 -3.55
N PRO A 224 -28.12 3.36 -2.62
CA PRO A 224 -28.41 3.91 -1.29
C PRO A 224 -27.17 4.08 -0.42
N GLN A 225 -26.11 3.31 -0.65
CA GLN A 225 -24.91 3.28 0.19
C GLN A 225 -23.62 3.30 -0.67
N LEU A 226 -22.58 3.92 -0.13
CA LEU A 226 -21.25 4.00 -0.70
C LEU A 226 -20.19 3.48 0.27
N LEU A 227 -19.32 2.60 -0.21
CA LEU A 227 -18.02 2.33 0.37
C LEU A 227 -16.93 3.04 -0.42
N LEU A 228 -16.32 4.07 0.21
CA LEU A 228 -15.30 4.91 -0.39
C LEU A 228 -13.90 4.37 -0.06
N ALA A 229 -13.25 3.77 -1.05
CA ALA A 229 -11.94 3.12 -0.93
C ALA A 229 -10.88 3.70 -1.89
N ALA A 230 -11.02 4.98 -2.24
CA ALA A 230 -10.12 5.68 -3.17
C ALA A 230 -8.86 6.26 -2.49
N ASN A 231 -8.62 5.96 -1.21
CA ASN A 231 -7.49 6.45 -0.43
C ASN A 231 -7.29 7.98 -0.59
N GLY A 232 -6.05 8.45 -0.86
CA GLY A 232 -5.76 9.87 -1.03
C GLY A 232 -6.48 10.54 -2.21
N PHE A 233 -6.92 9.79 -3.21
CA PHE A 233 -7.69 10.33 -4.34
C PHE A 233 -9.11 10.77 -3.97
N ALA A 234 -9.64 10.30 -2.83
CA ALA A 234 -10.96 10.70 -2.34
C ALA A 234 -11.09 12.22 -2.13
N GLN A 235 -9.98 12.90 -1.80
CA GLN A 235 -9.96 14.37 -1.67
C GLN A 235 -10.28 15.09 -2.97
N GLN A 236 -9.95 14.51 -4.12
CA GLN A 236 -10.18 15.09 -5.44
C GLN A 236 -11.67 15.07 -5.85
N LEU A 237 -12.50 14.29 -5.15
CA LEU A 237 -13.93 14.22 -5.37
C LEU A 237 -14.70 15.39 -4.74
N GLY A 238 -14.01 16.30 -4.02
CA GLY A 238 -14.62 17.44 -3.35
C GLY A 238 -15.57 17.09 -2.20
N LEU A 239 -15.59 15.82 -1.79
CA LEU A 239 -16.39 15.34 -0.67
C LEU A 239 -15.73 15.72 0.65
N PHE A 240 -16.58 16.04 1.64
CA PHE A 240 -16.15 16.34 3.02
C PHE A 240 -15.31 17.61 3.17
N GLY A 241 -15.18 18.44 2.13
CA GLY A 241 -14.60 19.77 2.16
C GLY A 241 -13.17 19.83 2.72
N SER A 242 -12.86 20.90 3.45
CA SER A 242 -11.54 21.10 4.07
C SER A 242 -11.24 20.11 5.21
N ALA A 243 -12.24 19.43 5.78
CA ALA A 243 -12.02 18.52 6.90
C ALA A 243 -11.16 17.31 6.49
N TRP A 244 -11.45 16.69 5.34
CA TRP A 244 -10.65 15.56 4.85
C TRP A 244 -9.26 16.01 4.36
N GLY A 245 -9.18 17.16 3.68
CA GLY A 245 -7.93 17.72 3.20
C GLY A 245 -6.96 18.15 4.32
N ALA A 246 -7.45 18.31 5.55
CA ALA A 246 -6.62 18.62 6.73
C ALA A 246 -6.16 17.37 7.49
N GLU A 247 -6.56 16.16 7.10
CA GLU A 247 -6.26 14.92 7.82
C GLU A 247 -5.21 14.06 7.12
N THR A 248 -5.08 14.18 5.80
CA THR A 248 -4.09 13.43 5.02
C THR A 248 -3.30 14.34 4.09
N PHE A 249 -2.05 14.01 3.85
CA PHE A 249 -1.26 14.66 2.82
C PHE A 249 -0.74 13.65 1.79
N PRO A 250 -0.68 14.07 0.51
CA PRO A 250 -0.26 13.20 -0.57
C PRO A 250 1.25 13.19 -0.74
N LEU A 251 1.82 12.00 -0.76
CA LEU A 251 3.20 11.76 -1.19
C LEU A 251 3.23 10.90 -2.45
N VAL A 252 4.23 11.15 -3.28
CA VAL A 252 4.64 10.26 -4.35
C VAL A 252 5.97 9.64 -3.97
N THR A 253 6.09 8.33 -4.12
CA THR A 253 7.34 7.57 -4.01
C THR A 253 7.63 6.88 -5.33
N PHE A 254 8.85 6.34 -5.48
CA PHE A 254 9.30 5.84 -6.78
C PHE A 254 9.86 4.42 -6.62
N GLY A 255 9.62 3.59 -7.63
CA GLY A 255 10.17 2.25 -7.73
C GLY A 255 10.94 2.05 -9.03
N SER A 256 12.00 1.28 -8.98
CA SER A 256 12.69 0.72 -10.14
C SER A 256 12.81 -0.78 -9.99
N LEU A 257 12.79 -1.49 -11.10
CA LEU A 257 12.99 -2.94 -11.14
C LEU A 257 14.05 -3.26 -12.20
N THR A 258 15.01 -4.09 -11.84
CA THR A 258 16.07 -4.51 -12.79
C THR A 258 15.51 -5.41 -13.88
N ALA A 259 16.26 -5.61 -14.96
CA ALA A 259 16.15 -6.82 -15.77
C ALA A 259 16.35 -8.07 -14.88
N PRO A 260 15.86 -9.25 -15.29
CA PRO A 260 16.16 -10.50 -14.59
C PRO A 260 17.67 -10.73 -14.56
N LEU A 261 18.22 -11.10 -13.40
CA LEU A 261 19.64 -11.42 -13.28
C LEU A 261 19.95 -12.72 -14.04
N THR A 262 21.01 -12.68 -14.85
CA THR A 262 21.54 -13.89 -15.50
C THR A 262 22.10 -14.88 -14.46
N PRO A 263 22.34 -16.15 -14.80
CA PRO A 263 22.99 -17.11 -13.89
C PRO A 263 24.34 -16.60 -13.34
N GLU A 264 25.15 -15.93 -14.17
CA GLU A 264 26.44 -15.34 -13.78
C GLU A 264 26.26 -14.16 -12.79
N GLN A 265 25.25 -13.32 -13.03
CA GLN A 265 24.93 -12.20 -12.14
C GLN A 265 24.41 -12.69 -10.81
N ARG A 266 23.56 -13.75 -10.79
CA ARG A 266 23.10 -14.41 -9.55
C ARG A 266 24.28 -15.02 -8.77
N SER A 267 25.22 -15.66 -9.45
CA SER A 267 26.42 -16.19 -8.82
C SER A 267 27.27 -15.07 -8.18
N ARG A 268 27.40 -13.92 -8.85
CA ARG A 268 28.08 -12.73 -8.30
C ARG A 268 27.32 -12.10 -7.13
N LEU A 269 25.99 -12.12 -7.13
CA LEU A 269 25.20 -11.66 -5.99
C LEU A 269 25.45 -12.55 -4.77
N GLY A 270 25.52 -13.87 -4.95
CA GLY A 270 25.88 -14.83 -3.91
C GLY A 270 24.84 -14.95 -2.78
N ALA A 271 23.58 -14.61 -3.04
CA ALA A 271 22.47 -14.70 -2.08
C ALA A 271 21.27 -15.41 -2.73
N PRO A 272 20.46 -16.14 -1.93
CA PRO A 272 19.21 -16.73 -2.42
C PRO A 272 18.21 -15.63 -2.77
N GLU A 273 17.25 -15.93 -3.66
CA GLU A 273 16.11 -15.08 -3.99
C GLU A 273 15.07 -15.03 -2.85
N GLY A 274 14.12 -14.11 -2.97
CA GLY A 274 12.96 -14.02 -2.09
C GLY A 274 13.25 -13.31 -0.77
N TRP A 275 14.13 -12.31 -0.75
CA TRP A 275 14.32 -11.45 0.41
C TRP A 275 13.81 -10.01 0.16
N GLY A 276 13.48 -9.34 1.27
CA GLY A 276 13.06 -7.93 1.25
C GLY A 276 13.69 -7.15 2.39
N VAL A 277 14.18 -5.96 2.09
CA VAL A 277 14.80 -5.02 3.04
C VAL A 277 13.96 -3.75 3.10
N THR A 278 13.66 -3.32 4.32
CA THR A 278 13.15 -1.97 4.61
C THR A 278 14.23 -1.19 5.36
N PRO A 279 14.39 0.12 5.10
CA PRO A 279 15.41 0.92 5.78
C PRO A 279 14.98 1.26 7.21
N ALA A 280 15.94 1.42 8.11
CA ALA A 280 15.70 1.92 9.46
C ALA A 280 15.29 3.41 9.45
N SER A 281 15.74 4.19 8.46
CA SER A 281 15.24 5.53 8.16
C SER A 281 14.36 5.47 6.89
N ALA A 282 13.08 5.75 7.04
CA ALA A 282 12.11 5.58 5.95
C ALA A 282 12.31 6.58 4.80
N VAL A 283 12.74 7.81 5.09
CA VAL A 283 12.85 8.91 4.12
C VAL A 283 14.16 8.82 3.33
N THR A 284 15.28 8.58 4.00
CA THR A 284 16.60 8.57 3.36
C THR A 284 17.04 7.19 2.89
N GLY A 285 16.47 6.13 3.45
CA GLY A 285 16.82 4.76 3.13
C GLY A 285 16.08 4.22 1.90
N ALA A 286 16.60 3.14 1.34
CA ALA A 286 15.98 2.42 0.23
C ALA A 286 15.34 1.12 0.69
N THR A 287 14.12 0.85 0.22
CA THR A 287 13.53 -0.49 0.27
C THR A 287 14.07 -1.29 -0.92
N LEU A 288 14.49 -2.51 -0.66
CA LEU A 288 15.02 -3.44 -1.66
C LEU A 288 14.26 -4.75 -1.61
N ARG A 289 14.11 -5.39 -2.76
CA ARG A 289 13.63 -6.78 -2.84
C ARG A 289 14.40 -7.54 -3.91
N TYR A 290 14.70 -8.80 -3.63
CA TYR A 290 15.11 -9.76 -4.63
C TYR A 290 13.96 -10.74 -4.87
N THR A 291 13.41 -10.72 -6.07
CA THR A 291 12.17 -11.44 -6.43
C THR A 291 12.45 -12.87 -6.88
N ASP A 292 11.42 -13.72 -6.92
CA ASP A 292 11.53 -15.12 -7.36
C ASP A 292 11.85 -15.25 -8.87
N ASP A 293 11.53 -14.22 -9.67
CA ASP A 293 11.93 -14.10 -11.08
C ASP A 293 13.28 -13.40 -11.26
N HIS A 294 14.11 -13.38 -10.19
CA HIS A 294 15.49 -12.92 -10.17
C HIS A 294 15.69 -11.43 -10.51
N ARG A 295 14.75 -10.57 -10.13
CA ARG A 295 14.88 -9.12 -10.28
C ARG A 295 15.13 -8.44 -8.94
N ILE A 296 15.84 -7.32 -8.95
CA ILE A 296 16.01 -6.49 -7.75
C ILE A 296 15.16 -5.22 -7.90
N LEU A 297 14.26 -5.02 -6.92
CA LEU A 297 13.51 -3.79 -6.74
C LEU A 297 14.34 -2.80 -5.93
N VAL A 298 14.31 -1.56 -6.35
CA VAL A 298 14.75 -0.40 -5.56
C VAL A 298 13.57 0.54 -5.41
N ARG A 299 13.17 0.87 -4.17
CA ARG A 299 12.19 1.93 -3.88
C ARG A 299 12.85 2.97 -2.99
N GLN A 300 12.88 4.21 -3.42
CA GLN A 300 13.41 5.34 -2.68
C GLN A 300 12.78 6.65 -3.16
N GLY A 301 12.94 7.69 -2.35
CA GLY A 301 12.48 9.03 -2.64
C GLY A 301 11.01 9.25 -2.32
N PHE A 302 10.74 10.42 -1.74
CA PHE A 302 9.41 10.93 -1.49
C PHE A 302 9.32 12.36 -1.98
N GLU A 303 8.21 12.68 -2.65
CA GLU A 303 7.86 14.02 -3.09
C GLU A 303 6.49 14.40 -2.57
N TYR A 304 6.39 15.58 -1.97
CA TYR A 304 5.08 16.15 -1.66
C TYR A 304 4.41 16.62 -2.95
N ALA A 305 3.33 15.98 -3.32
CA ALA A 305 2.64 16.18 -4.58
C ALA A 305 1.12 16.27 -4.39
N PRO A 306 0.54 17.49 -4.19
CA PRO A 306 -0.88 17.69 -3.85
C PRO A 306 -1.88 16.99 -4.76
N HIS A 307 -1.51 16.73 -6.02
CA HIS A 307 -2.34 16.03 -7.00
C HIS A 307 -1.73 14.71 -7.46
N PHE A 308 -0.79 14.12 -6.68
CA PHE A 308 -0.04 12.93 -7.04
C PHE A 308 0.67 13.02 -8.41
N ARG A 309 1.10 14.23 -8.78
CA ARG A 309 1.82 14.48 -10.03
C ARG A 309 3.18 15.09 -9.73
N VAL A 310 4.20 14.56 -10.38
CA VAL A 310 5.57 15.06 -10.30
C VAL A 310 6.05 15.47 -11.69
N SER A 311 6.98 16.42 -11.74
CA SER A 311 7.53 16.91 -13.00
C SER A 311 8.45 15.86 -13.65
N PRO A 312 8.66 15.93 -14.99
CA PRO A 312 9.64 15.10 -15.67
C PRO A 312 11.06 15.24 -15.10
N ALA A 313 11.45 16.44 -14.66
CA ALA A 313 12.76 16.67 -14.05
C ALA A 313 12.95 15.92 -12.73
N VAL A 314 11.92 15.86 -11.87
CA VAL A 314 11.93 15.06 -10.65
C VAL A 314 12.06 13.57 -10.99
N ARG A 315 11.30 13.07 -11.96
CA ARG A 315 11.38 11.68 -12.42
C ARG A 315 12.78 11.30 -12.85
N GLU A 316 13.41 12.13 -13.66
CA GLU A 316 14.75 11.87 -14.18
C GLU A 316 15.82 11.96 -13.08
N ARG A 317 15.69 12.91 -12.14
CA ARG A 317 16.56 12.99 -10.96
C ARG A 317 16.47 11.70 -10.14
N VAL A 318 15.26 11.26 -9.79
CA VAL A 318 15.08 10.06 -8.97
C VAL A 318 15.52 8.79 -9.70
N ARG A 319 15.36 8.70 -11.03
CA ARG A 319 15.88 7.58 -11.80
C ARG A 319 17.39 7.46 -11.68
N ARG A 320 18.13 8.58 -11.75
CA ARG A 320 19.57 8.60 -11.54
C ARG A 320 19.96 8.24 -10.09
N GLU A 321 19.20 8.74 -9.11
CA GLU A 321 19.39 8.39 -7.70
C GLU A 321 19.20 6.88 -7.48
N HIS A 322 18.18 6.25 -8.08
CA HIS A 322 17.98 4.79 -8.00
C HIS A 322 19.16 4.01 -8.59
N ALA A 323 19.74 4.46 -9.71
CA ALA A 323 20.92 3.83 -10.29
C ALA A 323 22.13 3.93 -9.35
N ALA A 324 22.34 5.08 -8.73
CA ALA A 324 23.42 5.28 -7.74
C ALA A 324 23.19 4.43 -6.47
N VAL A 325 21.93 4.37 -5.99
CA VAL A 325 21.53 3.53 -4.86
C VAL A 325 21.78 2.05 -5.13
N PHE A 326 21.45 1.57 -6.32
CA PHE A 326 21.69 0.20 -6.73
C PHE A 326 23.18 -0.11 -6.81
N ALA A 327 23.96 0.74 -7.49
CA ALA A 327 25.41 0.57 -7.64
C ALA A 327 26.15 0.57 -6.29
N ALA A 328 25.76 1.44 -5.36
CA ALA A 328 26.36 1.50 -4.02
C ALA A 328 26.10 0.23 -3.20
N ARG A 329 24.96 -0.43 -3.40
CA ARG A 329 24.60 -1.63 -2.64
C ARG A 329 25.07 -2.92 -3.27
N PHE A 330 25.13 -2.93 -4.60
CA PHE A 330 25.52 -4.10 -5.39
C PHE A 330 26.60 -3.76 -6.42
N PRO A 331 27.80 -3.33 -5.97
CA PRO A 331 28.89 -2.96 -6.90
C PRO A 331 29.28 -4.10 -7.83
N GLN A 332 29.08 -5.36 -7.42
CA GLN A 332 29.30 -6.55 -8.23
C GLN A 332 28.30 -6.75 -9.38
N LEU A 333 27.22 -5.95 -9.41
CA LEU A 333 26.15 -6.01 -10.42
C LEU A 333 26.07 -4.74 -11.27
N GLY A 334 27.19 -4.05 -11.48
CA GLY A 334 27.21 -2.76 -12.21
C GLY A 334 26.78 -2.84 -13.68
N ASP A 335 26.71 -4.03 -14.25
CA ASP A 335 26.24 -4.32 -15.60
C ASP A 335 24.72 -4.59 -15.68
N VAL A 336 24.01 -4.58 -14.55
CA VAL A 336 22.56 -4.84 -14.53
C VAL A 336 21.77 -3.56 -14.76
N ALA A 337 20.88 -3.57 -15.77
CA ALA A 337 20.04 -2.43 -16.09
C ALA A 337 18.80 -2.34 -15.17
N LEU A 338 18.42 -1.11 -14.79
CA LEU A 338 17.10 -0.80 -14.25
C LEU A 338 16.11 -0.67 -15.41
N GLU A 339 15.36 -1.75 -15.65
CA GLU A 339 14.47 -1.88 -16.82
C GLU A 339 13.17 -1.06 -16.67
N HIS A 340 12.61 -1.04 -15.46
CA HIS A 340 11.36 -0.37 -15.19
C HIS A 340 11.53 0.73 -14.14
N PHE A 341 10.76 1.82 -14.31
CA PHE A 341 10.67 2.93 -13.35
C PHE A 341 9.23 3.42 -13.28
N TRP A 342 8.69 3.58 -12.07
CA TRP A 342 7.32 4.05 -11.87
C TRP A 342 7.16 4.88 -10.59
N GLU A 343 6.01 5.54 -10.47
CA GLU A 343 5.58 6.28 -9.31
C GLU A 343 4.49 5.53 -8.55
N GLY A 344 4.45 5.67 -7.24
CA GLY A 344 3.39 5.18 -6.35
C GLY A 344 2.82 6.31 -5.50
N SER A 345 1.50 6.34 -5.35
CA SER A 345 0.79 7.35 -4.55
C SER A 345 0.57 6.84 -3.13
N ILE A 346 0.88 7.67 -2.15
CA ILE A 346 0.68 7.36 -0.73
C ILE A 346 -0.12 8.49 -0.09
N ALA A 347 -1.13 8.15 0.71
CA ALA A 347 -1.79 9.10 1.60
C ALA A 347 -1.27 8.88 3.02
N ILE A 348 -0.68 9.92 3.61
CA ILE A 348 -0.09 9.91 4.94
C ILE A 348 -0.98 10.71 5.88
N THR A 349 -1.16 10.21 7.10
CA THR A 349 -1.76 10.92 8.22
C THR A 349 -0.68 11.26 9.24
N ARG A 350 -0.85 12.34 9.98
CA ARG A 350 0.18 12.82 10.91
C ARG A 350 0.48 11.83 12.03
N ASN A 351 -0.55 11.16 12.54
CA ASN A 351 -0.45 10.23 13.68
C ASN A 351 -0.47 8.75 13.27
N GLY A 352 -0.35 8.43 11.98
CA GLY A 352 -0.38 7.05 11.48
C GLY A 352 -1.76 6.38 11.46
N ALA A 353 -2.78 6.98 12.13
CA ALA A 353 -4.12 6.41 12.18
C ALA A 353 -4.85 6.58 10.83
N PRO A 354 -5.54 5.55 10.32
CA PRO A 354 -6.32 5.64 9.10
C PRO A 354 -7.60 6.47 9.32
N ARG A 355 -8.08 7.11 8.27
CA ARG A 355 -9.46 7.58 8.23
C ARG A 355 -10.35 6.38 7.91
N TRP A 356 -11.11 5.89 8.90
CA TRP A 356 -11.91 4.69 8.78
C TRP A 356 -13.28 4.87 9.45
N GLY A 357 -14.30 4.20 8.88
CA GLY A 357 -15.62 4.15 9.47
C GLY A 357 -16.67 4.95 8.71
N ARG A 358 -17.70 5.41 9.41
CA ARG A 358 -18.80 6.20 8.83
C ARG A 358 -18.37 7.63 8.58
N LEU A 359 -18.48 8.09 7.34
CA LEU A 359 -18.07 9.41 6.88
C LEU A 359 -19.26 10.38 6.68
N ALA A 360 -20.41 9.81 6.28
CA ALA A 360 -21.69 10.48 6.15
C ALA A 360 -22.81 9.44 6.35
N PRO A 361 -24.07 9.84 6.46
CA PRO A 361 -25.17 8.88 6.69
C PRO A 361 -25.19 7.68 5.74
N GLN A 362 -24.89 7.89 4.46
CA GLN A 362 -24.85 6.86 3.42
C GLN A 362 -23.42 6.51 2.96
N VAL A 363 -22.37 6.97 3.63
CA VAL A 363 -20.99 6.77 3.20
C VAL A 363 -20.13 6.19 4.31
N HIS A 364 -19.55 5.04 4.05
CA HIS A 364 -18.46 4.47 4.84
C HIS A 364 -17.18 4.49 4.01
N GLY A 365 -16.03 4.47 4.65
CA GLY A 365 -14.79 4.51 3.87
C GLY A 365 -13.53 4.27 4.65
N VAL A 366 -12.44 4.16 3.88
CA VAL A 366 -11.09 3.97 4.39
C VAL A 366 -10.06 4.72 3.53
N ALA A 367 -9.20 5.50 4.19
CA ALA A 367 -8.10 6.25 3.59
C ALA A 367 -6.95 6.42 4.58
N GLY A 368 -5.81 6.97 4.11
CA GLY A 368 -4.63 7.17 4.96
C GLY A 368 -3.87 5.86 5.18
N CYS A 369 -3.39 5.23 4.09
CA CYS A 369 -2.70 3.92 4.16
C CYS A 369 -1.33 3.98 4.86
N ASN A 370 -0.71 5.16 4.96
CA ASN A 370 0.60 5.37 5.58
C ASN A 370 1.70 4.45 5.02
N GLY A 371 1.62 4.11 3.73
CA GLY A 371 2.61 3.26 3.05
C GLY A 371 2.55 1.76 3.39
N ALA A 372 1.70 1.31 4.30
CA ALA A 372 1.58 -0.09 4.74
C ALA A 372 0.13 -0.61 4.59
N GLY A 373 -0.43 -0.51 3.39
CA GLY A 373 -1.85 -0.75 3.13
C GLY A 373 -2.23 -2.18 2.70
N VAL A 374 -1.30 -3.07 2.32
CA VAL A 374 -1.67 -4.38 1.76
C VAL A 374 -2.55 -5.16 2.72
N VAL A 375 -2.05 -5.48 3.88
CA VAL A 375 -2.76 -6.26 4.92
C VAL A 375 -3.77 -5.41 5.66
N LYS A 376 -3.32 -4.25 6.17
CA LYS A 376 -4.15 -3.36 6.99
C LYS A 376 -5.43 -2.92 6.28
N PHE A 377 -5.33 -2.54 5.00
CA PHE A 377 -6.50 -2.07 4.25
C PHE A 377 -7.37 -3.20 3.72
N THR A 378 -6.85 -4.42 3.61
CA THR A 378 -7.69 -5.60 3.40
C THR A 378 -8.61 -5.81 4.61
N ALA A 379 -8.06 -5.85 5.82
CA ALA A 379 -8.86 -5.99 7.04
C ALA A 379 -9.84 -4.82 7.22
N LEU A 380 -9.38 -3.57 7.13
CA LEU A 380 -10.22 -2.40 7.31
C LEU A 380 -11.30 -2.25 6.23
N GLY A 381 -11.03 -2.69 5.01
CA GLY A 381 -12.01 -2.73 3.93
C GLY A 381 -13.16 -3.69 4.23
N ALA A 382 -12.84 -4.92 4.64
CA ALA A 382 -13.83 -5.91 5.04
C ALA A 382 -14.65 -5.41 6.25
N LEU A 383 -13.98 -4.92 7.29
CA LEU A 383 -14.62 -4.39 8.50
C LEU A 383 -15.49 -3.14 8.24
N ALA A 384 -15.18 -2.35 7.20
CA ALA A 384 -16.05 -1.24 6.79
C ALA A 384 -17.39 -1.74 6.26
N ALA A 385 -17.44 -2.91 5.61
CA ALA A 385 -18.67 -3.57 5.21
C ALA A 385 -19.44 -4.10 6.42
N ASP A 386 -18.76 -4.74 7.38
CA ASP A 386 -19.39 -5.20 8.63
C ASP A 386 -20.02 -4.02 9.39
N LEU A 387 -19.27 -2.92 9.56
CA LEU A 387 -19.77 -1.71 10.22
C LEU A 387 -20.98 -1.11 9.50
N ALA A 388 -20.92 -1.01 8.17
CA ALA A 388 -21.98 -0.43 7.35
C ALA A 388 -23.28 -1.24 7.39
N LEU A 389 -23.17 -2.55 7.60
CA LEU A 389 -24.30 -3.49 7.72
C LEU A 389 -24.72 -3.74 9.17
N GLY A 390 -24.06 -3.10 10.15
CA GLY A 390 -24.37 -3.30 11.58
C GLY A 390 -24.07 -4.71 12.07
N GLN A 391 -23.09 -5.39 11.48
CA GLN A 391 -22.68 -6.73 11.94
C GLN A 391 -21.94 -6.62 13.27
N ASP A 392 -22.12 -7.61 14.13
CA ASP A 392 -21.30 -7.79 15.32
C ASP A 392 -20.04 -8.61 14.95
N HIS A 393 -18.93 -7.90 14.76
CA HIS A 393 -17.65 -8.52 14.41
C HIS A 393 -16.59 -8.16 15.45
N PRO A 394 -15.89 -9.14 16.08
CA PRO A 394 -14.96 -8.90 17.19
C PRO A 394 -13.87 -7.86 16.88
N LEU A 395 -13.40 -7.80 15.63
CA LEU A 395 -12.35 -6.87 15.22
C LEU A 395 -12.84 -5.42 15.06
N LEU A 396 -14.16 -5.14 15.08
CA LEU A 396 -14.67 -3.76 15.05
C LEU A 396 -14.19 -2.96 16.25
N ALA A 397 -14.11 -3.56 17.43
CA ALA A 397 -13.56 -2.92 18.62
C ALA A 397 -12.10 -2.49 18.41
N HIS A 398 -11.28 -3.35 17.79
CA HIS A 398 -9.89 -3.02 17.46
C HIS A 398 -9.79 -1.90 16.42
N ALA A 399 -10.60 -1.95 15.36
CA ALA A 399 -10.60 -0.92 14.32
C ALA A 399 -11.04 0.45 14.85
N LEU A 400 -12.01 0.49 15.77
CA LEU A 400 -12.45 1.72 16.44
C LEU A 400 -11.40 2.24 17.43
N ALA A 401 -10.72 1.36 18.15
CA ALA A 401 -9.69 1.71 19.13
C ALA A 401 -8.45 2.34 18.48
N VAL A 402 -8.13 2.02 17.23
CA VAL A 402 -7.04 2.68 16.47
C VAL A 402 -7.27 4.18 16.34
N GLY A 403 -8.52 4.64 16.44
CA GLY A 403 -8.88 6.05 16.35
C GLY A 403 -8.85 6.60 14.94
N GLY A 404 -8.84 7.93 14.85
CA GLY A 404 -8.83 8.66 13.58
C GLY A 404 -7.60 9.54 13.41
N PRO A 405 -7.40 10.08 12.19
CA PRO A 405 -6.29 10.97 11.90
C PRO A 405 -6.41 12.32 12.62
N THR A 406 -5.28 12.83 13.09
CA THR A 406 -5.23 14.18 13.68
C THR A 406 -5.26 15.23 12.58
N ARG A 407 -5.93 16.35 12.85
CA ARG A 407 -5.95 17.50 11.94
C ARG A 407 -4.57 18.14 11.83
N MET A 408 -4.24 18.55 10.62
CA MET A 408 -3.04 19.30 10.27
C MET A 408 -3.40 20.76 9.97
N PRO A 409 -2.42 21.68 9.98
CA PRO A 409 -2.63 23.05 9.54
C PRO A 409 -3.21 23.09 8.11
N PRO A 410 -4.01 24.11 7.77
CA PRO A 410 -4.52 24.26 6.42
C PRO A 410 -3.40 24.59 5.41
N GLN A 411 -3.69 24.41 4.11
CA GLN A 411 -2.80 24.90 3.06
C GLN A 411 -2.68 26.44 3.12
N PRO A 412 -1.49 27.02 2.86
CA PRO A 412 -0.25 26.38 2.39
C PRO A 412 0.68 25.83 3.51
N PHE A 413 0.36 26.07 4.78
CA PHE A 413 1.24 25.73 5.91
C PHE A 413 1.54 24.22 6.00
N MET A 414 0.55 23.37 5.74
CA MET A 414 0.77 21.93 5.70
C MET A 414 1.81 21.55 4.62
N GLY A 415 1.68 22.09 3.43
CA GLY A 415 2.61 21.79 2.32
C GLY A 415 4.03 22.29 2.59
N LEU A 416 4.19 23.45 3.26
CA LEU A 416 5.49 23.98 3.68
C LEU A 416 6.11 23.10 4.76
N GLY A 417 5.33 22.68 5.76
CA GLY A 417 5.78 21.81 6.85
C GLY A 417 6.25 20.44 6.34
N VAL A 418 5.47 19.78 5.47
CA VAL A 418 5.85 18.48 4.90
C VAL A 418 7.13 18.59 4.07
N ARG A 419 7.28 19.64 3.25
CA ARG A 419 8.52 19.84 2.48
C ARG A 419 9.73 20.11 3.36
N ALA A 420 9.57 20.88 4.44
CA ALA A 420 10.65 21.16 5.39
C ALA A 420 11.07 19.87 6.13
N ASP A 421 10.12 19.03 6.54
CA ASP A 421 10.40 17.75 7.18
C ASP A 421 11.12 16.78 6.22
N LEU A 422 10.64 16.64 5.00
CA LEU A 422 11.31 15.82 3.98
C LEU A 422 12.74 16.30 3.72
N ALA A 423 12.93 17.61 3.58
CA ALA A 423 14.26 18.19 3.39
C ALA A 423 15.17 17.93 4.61
N ARG A 424 14.68 18.16 5.82
CA ARG A 424 15.45 17.92 7.06
C ARG A 424 15.91 16.47 7.16
N GLU A 425 15.04 15.51 6.89
CA GLU A 425 15.38 14.09 6.94
C GLU A 425 16.33 13.65 5.82
N GLN A 426 16.30 14.33 4.67
CA GLN A 426 17.26 14.07 3.58
C GLN A 426 18.69 14.58 3.90
N TRP A 427 18.83 15.53 4.85
CA TRP A 427 20.11 16.09 5.25
C TRP A 427 20.66 15.49 6.57
N SER A 428 19.89 14.68 7.28
CA SER A 428 20.27 13.93 8.49
C SER A 428 20.84 12.54 8.16
#